data_85412c89a7ec00da3e411348636cbd8b
#
_entry.id   85412c89a7ec00da3e411348636cbd8b
#
_cell.length_a   1.000
_cell.length_b   1.000
_cell.length_c   1.000
_cell.angle_alpha   90.00
_cell.angle_beta   90.00
_cell.angle_gamma   90.00
#
_symmetry.space_group_name_H-M   'P 1'
#
loop_
_entity.id
_entity.type
_entity.pdbx_description
1 polymer ?
#
loop_
_entity_poly.entity_id
_entity_poly.type
_entity_poly.pdbx_seq_one_letter_code
_entity_poly.pdbx_strand_id
1 'polypeptide(L)'
;MITVSIISPKVSLQAINRVIEQNDFGCIFHKYVYHTLEEIQDIYYKCKDHCDIIFCSGEFGYYQLMNIPNIEKPCAFVSYETKHFLAIAWTLSRLTRISRSIGFTVTF
;
A
#
# COMPACT_ATOMS: atom_id res chain seq x y z
N MET A 1 0.39 14.95 8.38
CA MET A 1 1.28 13.89 7.86
C MET A 1 0.45 12.78 7.26
N ILE A 2 0.87 12.27 6.11
CA ILE A 2 0.13 11.22 5.40
C ILE A 2 0.40 9.88 6.07
N THR A 3 -0.64 9.10 6.26
CA THR A 3 -0.56 7.73 6.79
C THR A 3 -0.83 6.73 5.66
N VAL A 4 0.10 5.81 5.48
CA VAL A 4 0.02 4.76 4.45
C VAL A 4 -0.19 3.42 5.14
N SER A 5 -1.23 2.69 4.76
CA SER A 5 -1.43 1.31 5.19
C SER A 5 -0.83 0.39 4.15
N ILE A 6 0.12 -0.42 4.56
CA ILE A 6 0.77 -1.39 3.69
C ILE A 6 0.16 -2.76 3.95
N ILE A 7 -0.40 -3.36 2.91
CA ILE A 7 -0.98 -4.71 2.97
C ILE A 7 -0.06 -5.63 2.16
N SER A 8 0.52 -6.62 2.82
CA SER A 8 1.59 -7.42 2.24
C SER A 8 1.56 -8.86 2.75
N PRO A 9 1.89 -9.83 1.90
CA PRO A 9 2.23 -11.14 2.43
C PRO A 9 3.57 -11.06 3.17
N LYS A 10 3.79 -11.98 4.08
CA LYS A 10 4.98 -11.99 4.92
C LYS A 10 6.28 -11.98 4.10
N VAL A 11 6.28 -12.67 2.98
CA VAL A 11 7.47 -12.80 2.13
C VAL A 11 7.94 -11.45 1.56
N SER A 12 7.04 -10.53 1.32
CA SER A 12 7.37 -9.21 0.74
C SER A 12 7.65 -8.14 1.80
N LEU A 13 7.26 -8.39 3.04
CA LEU A 13 7.33 -7.39 4.09
C LEU A 13 8.77 -6.97 4.40
N GLN A 14 9.71 -7.89 4.32
CA GLN A 14 11.11 -7.60 4.60
C GLN A 14 11.69 -6.59 3.61
N ALA A 15 11.39 -6.75 2.32
CA ALA A 15 11.83 -5.81 1.29
C ALA A 15 11.21 -4.43 1.50
N ILE A 16 9.93 -4.39 1.83
CA ILE A 16 9.23 -3.14 2.10
C ILE A 16 9.83 -2.43 3.30
N ASN A 17 10.12 -3.15 4.37
CA ASN A 17 10.74 -2.58 5.57
C ASN A 17 12.09 -1.94 5.25
N ARG A 18 12.91 -2.58 4.44
CA ARG A 18 14.20 -2.02 4.02
C ARG A 18 14.03 -0.69 3.28
N VAL A 19 13.08 -0.64 2.36
CA VAL A 19 12.80 0.59 1.62
C VAL A 19 12.38 1.71 2.56
N ILE A 20 11.48 1.41 3.49
CA ILE A 20 10.99 2.40 4.45
C ILE A 20 12.11 2.90 5.36
N GLU A 21 12.98 2.01 5.81
CA GLU A 21 14.09 2.35 6.71
C GLU A 21 15.18 3.17 6.02
N GLN A 22 15.41 2.92 4.73
CA GLN A 22 16.50 3.56 3.98
C GLN A 22 16.10 4.88 3.33
N ASN A 23 14.83 5.23 3.34
CA ASN A 23 14.33 6.43 2.67
C ASN A 23 13.41 7.20 3.61
N ASP A 24 13.42 8.52 3.48
CA ASP A 24 12.50 9.37 4.21
C ASP A 24 11.37 9.81 3.29
N PHE A 25 10.21 9.20 3.46
CA PHE A 25 9.03 9.57 2.69
C PHE A 25 8.18 10.63 3.39
N GLY A 26 8.50 10.97 4.64
CA GLY A 26 7.73 11.93 5.42
C GLY A 26 6.32 11.43 5.71
N CYS A 27 6.16 10.13 5.94
CA CYS A 27 4.86 9.48 6.14
C CYS A 27 4.89 8.59 7.36
N ILE A 28 3.69 8.26 7.86
CA ILE A 28 3.50 7.21 8.86
C ILE A 28 3.10 5.96 8.11
N PHE A 29 3.75 4.84 8.41
CA PHE A 29 3.45 3.56 7.78
C PHE A 29 2.87 2.58 8.80
N HIS A 30 1.69 2.04 8.50
CA HIS A 30 1.09 0.94 9.24
C HIS A 30 1.15 -0.32 8.37
N LYS A 31 1.66 -1.41 8.91
CA LYS A 31 1.90 -2.63 8.14
C LYS A 31 0.92 -3.71 8.57
N TYR A 32 0.28 -4.32 7.59
CA TYR A 32 -0.69 -5.41 7.79
C TYR A 32 -0.26 -6.59 6.96
N VAL A 33 -0.12 -7.74 7.59
CA VAL A 33 0.30 -8.98 6.93
C VAL A 33 -0.93 -9.85 6.71
N TYR A 34 -1.09 -10.37 5.50
CA TYR A 34 -2.13 -11.35 5.22
C TYR A 34 -1.51 -12.70 4.87
N HIS A 35 -2.23 -13.76 5.20
CA HIS A 35 -1.87 -15.14 4.88
C HIS A 35 -2.74 -15.70 3.78
N THR A 36 -3.99 -15.26 3.70
CA THR A 36 -4.93 -15.63 2.64
C THR A 36 -5.54 -14.38 2.04
N LEU A 37 -5.96 -14.47 0.77
CA LEU A 37 -6.54 -13.32 0.07
C LEU A 37 -7.85 -12.84 0.70
N GLU A 38 -8.58 -13.74 1.36
CA GLU A 38 -9.84 -13.39 2.03
C GLU A 38 -9.62 -12.42 3.19
N GLU A 39 -8.45 -12.45 3.82
CA GLU A 39 -8.14 -11.55 4.92
C GLU A 39 -8.02 -10.09 4.49
N ILE A 40 -7.78 -9.84 3.22
CA ILE A 40 -7.54 -8.47 2.70
C ILE A 40 -8.77 -7.59 2.91
N GLN A 41 -9.96 -8.12 2.69
CA GLN A 41 -11.20 -7.37 2.92
C GLN A 41 -11.33 -6.96 4.38
N ASP A 42 -11.06 -7.86 5.31
CA ASP A 42 -11.11 -7.57 6.74
C ASP A 42 -10.08 -6.51 7.13
N ILE A 43 -8.87 -6.61 6.57
CA ILE A 43 -7.81 -5.63 6.80
C ILE A 43 -8.25 -4.25 6.31
N TYR A 44 -8.85 -4.17 5.13
CA TYR A 44 -9.34 -2.91 4.59
C TYR A 44 -10.32 -2.24 5.57
N TYR A 45 -11.31 -2.98 6.06
CA TYR A 45 -12.29 -2.43 6.97
C TYR A 45 -11.70 -2.02 8.32
N LYS A 46 -10.61 -2.63 8.74
CA LYS A 46 -9.90 -2.23 9.96
C LYS A 46 -9.09 -0.96 9.78
N CYS A 47 -8.48 -0.77 8.60
CA CYS A 47 -7.52 0.32 8.41
C CYS A 47 -8.07 1.53 7.67
N LYS A 48 -9.21 1.41 6.99
CA LYS A 48 -9.71 2.46 6.11
C LYS A 48 -9.89 3.84 6.78
N ASP A 49 -10.26 3.85 8.05
CA ASP A 49 -10.49 5.09 8.78
C ASP A 49 -9.22 5.64 9.45
N HIS A 50 -8.12 4.92 9.34
CA HIS A 50 -6.86 5.26 10.00
C HIS A 50 -5.72 5.51 9.02
N CYS A 51 -6.02 5.62 7.73
CA CYS A 51 -4.99 5.86 6.72
C CYS A 51 -5.53 6.76 5.61
N ASP A 52 -4.59 7.32 4.86
CA ASP A 52 -4.90 8.15 3.69
C ASP A 52 -4.73 7.38 2.39
N ILE A 53 -3.83 6.40 2.38
CA ILE A 53 -3.45 5.64 1.18
C ILE A 53 -3.27 4.19 1.56
N ILE A 54 -3.65 3.29 0.66
CA ILE A 54 -3.41 1.85 0.80
C ILE A 54 -2.43 1.40 -0.28
N PHE A 55 -1.38 0.73 0.14
CA PHE A 55 -0.36 0.19 -0.76
C PHE A 55 -0.32 -1.33 -0.60
N CYS A 56 -0.52 -2.05 -1.70
CA CYS A 56 -0.45 -3.51 -1.71
C CYS A 56 0.86 -3.98 -2.32
N SER A 57 1.50 -4.91 -1.66
CA SER A 57 2.64 -5.61 -2.22
C SER A 57 2.11 -6.80 -3.02
N GLY A 58 1.93 -6.60 -4.32
CA GLY A 58 1.46 -7.62 -5.23
C GLY A 58 0.08 -7.32 -5.79
N GLU A 59 -0.12 -7.76 -7.03
CA GLU A 59 -1.34 -7.48 -7.78
C GLU A 59 -2.55 -8.26 -7.28
N PHE A 60 -2.34 -9.46 -6.72
CA PHE A 60 -3.47 -10.27 -6.23
C PHE A 60 -4.18 -9.59 -5.06
N GLY A 61 -3.41 -9.02 -4.14
CA GLY A 61 -3.98 -8.24 -3.05
C GLY A 61 -4.72 -7.01 -3.55
N TYR A 62 -4.17 -6.36 -4.53
CA TYR A 62 -4.79 -5.19 -5.14
C TYR A 62 -6.13 -5.54 -5.78
N TYR A 63 -6.20 -6.65 -6.52
CA TYR A 63 -7.46 -7.09 -7.13
C TYR A 63 -8.51 -7.43 -6.09
N GLN A 64 -8.11 -8.01 -4.97
CA GLN A 64 -9.04 -8.27 -3.86
C GLN A 64 -9.59 -6.97 -3.29
N LEU A 65 -8.76 -5.93 -3.16
CA LEU A 65 -9.23 -4.61 -2.74
C LEU A 65 -10.24 -4.03 -3.73
N MET A 66 -9.95 -4.15 -5.02
CA MET A 66 -10.84 -3.58 -6.05
C MET A 66 -12.18 -4.28 -6.13
N ASN A 67 -12.31 -5.49 -5.58
CA ASN A 67 -13.60 -6.19 -5.48
C ASN A 67 -14.46 -5.70 -4.31
N ILE A 68 -13.91 -4.87 -3.42
CA ILE A 68 -14.67 -4.31 -2.31
C ILE A 68 -15.55 -3.19 -2.85
N PRO A 69 -16.89 -3.25 -2.63
CA PRO A 69 -17.77 -2.18 -3.09
C PRO A 69 -17.48 -0.86 -2.36
N ASN A 70 -17.55 0.23 -3.11
CA ASN A 70 -17.42 1.59 -2.56
C ASN A 70 -16.10 1.83 -1.82
N ILE A 71 -15.00 1.33 -2.36
CA ILE A 71 -13.69 1.59 -1.78
C ILE A 71 -13.38 3.09 -1.90
N GLU A 72 -13.02 3.71 -0.78
CA GLU A 72 -12.89 5.16 -0.67
C GLU A 72 -11.46 5.67 -0.67
N LYS A 73 -10.50 4.79 -0.38
CA LYS A 73 -9.10 5.20 -0.24
C LYS A 73 -8.31 5.00 -1.52
N PRO A 74 -7.36 5.89 -1.85
CA PRO A 74 -6.44 5.65 -2.97
C PRO A 74 -5.65 4.38 -2.71
N CYS A 75 -5.57 3.52 -3.73
CA CYS A 75 -4.88 2.25 -3.65
C CYS A 75 -3.85 2.14 -4.76
N ALA A 76 -2.71 1.55 -4.45
CA ALA A 76 -1.67 1.27 -5.42
C ALA A 76 -1.04 -0.08 -5.13
N PHE A 77 -0.30 -0.62 -6.09
CA PHE A 77 0.42 -1.87 -5.90
C PHE A 77 1.71 -1.90 -6.70
N VAL A 78 2.60 -2.79 -6.28
CA VAL A 78 3.78 -3.17 -7.06
C VAL A 78 3.64 -4.66 -7.40
N SER A 79 3.81 -5.01 -8.67
CA SER A 79 3.69 -6.39 -9.13
C SER A 79 4.76 -7.28 -8.47
N TYR A 80 4.43 -8.55 -8.26
CA TYR A 80 5.40 -9.53 -7.76
C TYR A 80 6.63 -9.66 -8.64
N GLU A 81 6.49 -9.40 -9.93
CA GLU A 81 7.61 -9.45 -10.87
C GLU A 81 8.56 -8.28 -10.68
N THR A 82 8.12 -7.22 -10.04
CA THR A 82 8.91 -6.01 -9.81
C THR A 82 9.37 -5.97 -8.35
N LYS A 83 10.19 -6.92 -7.94
CA LYS A 83 10.66 -7.02 -6.55
C LYS A 83 11.84 -6.11 -6.22
N HIS A 84 12.09 -5.13 -7.04
CA HIS A 84 13.19 -4.20 -6.85
C HIS A 84 12.87 -3.16 -5.79
N PHE A 85 13.83 -2.90 -4.91
CA PHE A 85 13.73 -1.83 -3.92
C PHE A 85 13.43 -0.49 -4.58
N LEU A 86 14.06 -0.22 -5.72
CA LEU A 86 13.88 1.03 -6.45
C LEU A 86 12.44 1.19 -6.94
N ALA A 87 11.83 0.12 -7.42
CA ALA A 87 10.45 0.17 -7.89
C ALA A 87 9.48 0.47 -6.75
N ILE A 88 9.69 -0.16 -5.58
CA ILE A 88 8.88 0.07 -4.40
C ILE A 88 9.06 1.52 -3.93
N ALA A 89 10.30 1.98 -3.81
CA ALA A 89 10.61 3.33 -3.37
C ALA A 89 10.00 4.38 -4.31
N TRP A 90 10.12 4.16 -5.62
CA TRP A 90 9.55 5.07 -6.61
C TRP A 90 8.03 5.14 -6.51
N THR A 91 7.39 3.97 -6.38
CA THR A 91 5.92 3.89 -6.27
C THR A 91 5.43 4.61 -5.02
N LEU A 92 6.07 4.37 -3.87
CA LEU A 92 5.71 5.02 -2.63
C LEU A 92 5.92 6.53 -2.70
N SER A 93 7.04 6.98 -3.24
CA SER A 93 7.33 8.41 -3.39
C SER A 93 6.32 9.10 -4.27
N ARG A 94 5.99 8.47 -5.40
CA ARG A 94 5.03 9.03 -6.36
C ARG A 94 3.63 9.10 -5.76
N LEU A 95 3.21 8.02 -5.10
CA LEU A 95 1.88 7.93 -4.50
C LEU A 95 1.70 8.98 -3.40
N THR A 96 2.67 9.11 -2.50
CA THR A 96 2.59 10.08 -1.41
C THR A 96 2.64 11.51 -1.92
N ARG A 97 3.45 11.79 -2.95
CA ARG A 97 3.53 13.12 -3.56
C ARG A 97 2.22 13.53 -4.19
N ILE A 98 1.59 12.65 -4.97
CA ILE A 98 0.32 12.93 -5.64
C ILE A 98 -0.77 13.15 -4.60
N SER A 99 -0.83 12.31 -3.58
CA SER A 99 -1.84 12.42 -2.53
C SER A 99 -1.71 13.74 -1.76
N ARG A 100 -0.49 14.19 -1.49
CA ARG A 100 -0.26 15.49 -0.84
C ARG A 100 -0.68 16.66 -1.72
N SER A 101 -0.44 16.55 -3.02
CA SER A 101 -0.68 17.66 -3.95
C SER A 101 -2.15 17.84 -4.27
N ILE A 102 -2.90 16.76 -4.45
CA ILE A 102 -4.21 16.81 -5.08
C ILE A 102 -5.32 16.18 -4.24
N GLY A 103 -4.99 15.25 -3.37
CA GLY A 103 -5.96 14.63 -2.46
C GLY A 103 -7.02 13.78 -3.15
N PHE A 104 -6.75 13.25 -4.35
CA PHE A 104 -7.70 12.39 -5.01
C PHE A 104 -7.16 10.97 -5.20
N THR A 105 -8.07 10.05 -5.56
CA THR A 105 -7.75 8.63 -5.71
C THR A 105 -6.80 8.38 -6.87
N VAL A 106 -5.71 7.66 -6.59
CA VAL A 106 -4.74 7.22 -7.59
C VAL A 106 -4.74 5.70 -7.62
N THR A 107 -4.86 5.13 -8.82
CA THR A 107 -4.82 3.69 -9.03
C THR A 107 -3.75 3.38 -10.05
N PHE A 108 -2.88 2.45 -9.72
CA PHE A 108 -1.84 1.98 -10.63
C PHE A 108 -2.13 0.57 -11.08
#